data_0eb6f7e4cb4c31eb8afd163901fd6927
#
_entry.id   0eb6f7e4cb4c31eb8afd163901fd6927
#
_cell.length_a   1.000
_cell.length_b   1.000
_cell.length_c   1.000
_cell.angle_alpha   90.00
_cell.angle_beta   90.00
_cell.angle_gamma   90.00
#
_symmetry.space_group_name_H-M   'P 1'
#
loop_
_entity.id
_entity.type
_entity.pdbx_description
1 polymer ?
#
loop_
_entity_poly.entity_id
_entity_poly.type
_entity_poly.pdbx_seq_one_letter_code
_entity_poly.pdbx_strand_id
1 'polypeptide(L)'
;NKMKFNEYWFETGTPSFLAEVMKNTDYDVTMLSHEQADSTLLTSIDTVFLNPVPLLYQSGYLTITGYDELSGLYTLGFPNLEVKHGFLSYLLNYYTTVRKGSGNLLIRQMGVDLRTGQPASFMKRMESFFAKQNYQIQADVEKDFQYAMSIILQLLGEYFTVRTEAPDSSGRTDITIEAPEYI
;
A
#
# COMPACT_ATOMS: atom_id res chain seq x y z
N ASN A 1 25.66 14.38 3.42
CA ASN A 1 25.61 12.92 3.63
C ASN A 1 24.16 12.47 3.53
N LYS A 2 23.70 12.12 2.33
CA LYS A 2 22.44 11.41 2.16
C LYS A 2 22.72 9.96 2.52
N MET A 3 22.33 9.54 3.72
CA MET A 3 22.28 8.12 4.05
C MET A 3 21.30 7.45 3.10
N LYS A 4 21.80 6.55 2.26
CA LYS A 4 20.97 5.59 1.55
C LYS A 4 20.62 4.51 2.56
N PHE A 5 19.40 4.55 3.10
CA PHE A 5 18.86 3.44 3.85
C PHE A 5 18.57 2.31 2.85
N ASN A 6 19.27 1.20 2.98
CA ASN A 6 18.96 -0.02 2.25
C ASN A 6 17.93 -0.79 3.08
N GLU A 7 16.91 -1.31 2.41
CA GLU A 7 15.78 -2.04 2.98
C GLU A 7 16.19 -3.44 3.49
N TYR A 8 17.10 -3.52 4.45
CA TYR A 8 17.61 -4.80 5.00
C TYR A 8 16.57 -5.60 5.79
N TRP A 9 15.47 -4.97 6.19
CA TRP A 9 14.41 -5.56 7.01
C TRP A 9 13.54 -6.59 6.25
N PHE A 10 13.52 -6.53 4.92
CA PHE A 10 12.61 -7.29 4.07
C PHE A 10 13.24 -8.56 3.46
N GLU A 11 14.45 -8.93 3.88
CA GLU A 11 15.12 -10.14 3.37
C GLU A 11 14.74 -11.42 4.13
N THR A 12 14.02 -11.32 5.24
CA THR A 12 13.55 -12.46 6.04
C THR A 12 12.14 -12.89 5.60
N GLY A 13 11.78 -14.17 5.76
CA GLY A 13 10.53 -14.77 5.24
C GLY A 13 9.20 -14.19 5.76
N THR A 14 9.23 -13.26 6.71
CA THR A 14 8.05 -12.63 7.33
C THR A 14 7.19 -11.85 6.33
N PRO A 15 7.74 -11.02 5.42
CA PRO A 15 6.91 -10.25 4.49
C PRO A 15 6.14 -11.12 3.50
N SER A 16 6.68 -12.26 3.06
CA SER A 16 6.00 -13.16 2.13
C SER A 16 4.79 -13.81 2.77
N PHE A 17 4.92 -14.24 4.01
CA PHE A 17 3.82 -14.80 4.78
C PHE A 17 2.72 -13.75 5.03
N LEU A 18 3.08 -12.52 5.39
CA LEU A 18 2.13 -11.42 5.56
C LEU A 18 1.35 -11.12 4.28
N ALA A 19 2.06 -11.02 3.14
CA ALA A 19 1.43 -10.77 1.85
C ALA A 19 0.47 -11.90 1.45
N GLU A 20 0.83 -13.16 1.75
CA GLU A 20 -0.03 -14.32 1.52
C GLU A 20 -1.28 -14.29 2.41
N VAL A 21 -1.14 -13.98 3.70
CA VAL A 21 -2.28 -13.84 4.62
C VAL A 21 -3.20 -12.72 4.14
N MET A 22 -2.66 -11.54 3.78
CA MET A 22 -3.45 -10.42 3.28
C MET A 22 -4.22 -10.78 2.01
N LYS A 23 -3.59 -11.51 1.09
CA LYS A 23 -4.24 -11.98 -0.13
C LYS A 23 -5.36 -12.98 0.17
N ASN A 24 -5.11 -13.96 1.06
CA ASN A 24 -6.07 -15.00 1.41
C ASN A 24 -7.26 -14.47 2.22
N THR A 25 -7.09 -13.36 2.94
CA THR A 25 -8.16 -12.71 3.72
C THR A 25 -8.86 -11.58 2.98
N ASP A 26 -8.49 -11.33 1.72
CA ASP A 26 -9.03 -10.22 0.94
C ASP A 26 -8.87 -8.85 1.65
N TYR A 27 -7.76 -8.69 2.38
CA TYR A 27 -7.54 -7.50 3.18
C TYR A 27 -7.34 -6.25 2.31
N ASP A 28 -8.11 -5.21 2.61
CA ASP A 28 -8.01 -3.94 1.90
C ASP A 28 -6.73 -3.19 2.30
N VAL A 29 -5.76 -3.15 1.40
CA VAL A 29 -4.46 -2.46 1.61
C VAL A 29 -4.61 -0.96 1.88
N THR A 30 -5.73 -0.34 1.50
CA THR A 30 -5.96 1.09 1.76
C THR A 30 -6.14 1.36 3.26
N MET A 31 -6.61 0.37 4.01
CA MET A 31 -6.83 0.48 5.45
C MET A 31 -5.54 0.52 6.28
N LEU A 32 -4.40 0.09 5.73
CA LEU A 32 -3.11 0.02 6.46
C LEU A 32 -2.68 1.32 7.16
N SER A 33 -3.15 2.47 6.70
CA SER A 33 -2.80 3.78 7.28
C SER A 33 -3.80 4.28 8.32
N HIS A 34 -4.98 3.63 8.44
CA HIS A 34 -6.10 4.09 9.26
C HIS A 34 -6.88 2.94 9.92
N GLU A 35 -6.23 1.80 10.10
CA GLU A 35 -6.84 0.62 10.71
C GLU A 35 -7.25 0.91 12.16
N GLN A 36 -8.40 0.37 12.57
CA GLN A 36 -8.88 0.48 13.93
C GLN A 36 -8.94 -0.90 14.59
N ALA A 37 -8.50 -0.98 15.84
CA ALA A 37 -8.47 -2.21 16.59
C ALA A 37 -8.71 -1.96 18.08
N ASP A 38 -9.35 -2.90 18.74
CA ASP A 38 -9.38 -2.95 20.21
C ASP A 38 -8.19 -3.75 20.76
N SER A 39 -8.03 -3.74 22.08
CA SER A 39 -6.96 -4.48 22.75
C SER A 39 -7.07 -5.99 22.56
N THR A 40 -8.28 -6.52 22.41
CA THR A 40 -8.54 -7.93 22.22
C THR A 40 -8.05 -8.39 20.86
N LEU A 41 -8.35 -7.61 19.81
CA LEU A 41 -7.87 -7.88 18.45
C LEU A 41 -6.34 -7.83 18.39
N LEU A 42 -5.70 -6.84 18.99
CA LEU A 42 -4.25 -6.65 18.95
C LEU A 42 -3.47 -7.80 19.63
N THR A 43 -4.07 -8.45 20.62
CA THR A 43 -3.45 -9.58 21.35
C THR A 43 -3.85 -10.94 20.80
N SER A 44 -4.79 -11.01 19.86
CA SER A 44 -5.27 -12.27 19.30
C SER A 44 -4.22 -12.90 18.38
N ILE A 45 -3.88 -14.17 18.62
CA ILE A 45 -2.98 -14.96 17.77
C ILE A 45 -3.79 -15.91 16.87
N ASP A 46 -4.95 -16.33 17.34
CA ASP A 46 -5.76 -17.38 16.70
C ASP A 46 -6.54 -16.88 15.46
N THR A 47 -6.61 -15.57 15.24
CA THR A 47 -7.37 -14.96 14.14
C THR A 47 -6.52 -14.62 12.91
N VAL A 48 -5.24 -14.99 12.89
CA VAL A 48 -4.29 -14.68 11.80
C VAL A 48 -4.82 -15.07 10.41
N PHE A 49 -5.57 -16.13 10.32
CA PHE A 49 -6.16 -16.58 9.04
C PHE A 49 -7.42 -15.81 8.62
N LEU A 50 -7.99 -15.01 9.53
CA LEU A 50 -9.22 -14.24 9.30
C LEU A 50 -8.98 -12.73 9.25
N ASN A 51 -7.94 -12.25 9.96
CA ASN A 51 -7.59 -10.83 10.01
C ASN A 51 -6.06 -10.66 10.13
N PRO A 52 -5.37 -10.02 9.18
CA PRO A 52 -3.93 -9.83 9.21
C PRO A 52 -3.46 -8.75 10.21
N VAL A 53 -4.36 -7.91 10.74
CA VAL A 53 -4.03 -6.75 11.59
C VAL A 53 -3.23 -7.12 12.84
N PRO A 54 -3.59 -8.15 13.64
CA PRO A 54 -2.79 -8.55 14.79
C PRO A 54 -1.36 -8.93 14.41
N LEU A 55 -1.20 -9.64 13.31
CA LEU A 55 0.11 -10.07 12.83
C LEU A 55 0.96 -8.88 12.34
N LEU A 56 0.35 -7.94 11.60
CA LEU A 56 1.00 -6.72 11.15
C LEU A 56 1.46 -5.85 12.33
N TYR A 57 0.63 -5.76 13.38
CA TYR A 57 0.96 -5.03 14.60
C TYR A 57 2.08 -5.71 15.39
N GLN A 58 1.96 -7.01 15.67
CA GLN A 58 2.94 -7.76 16.46
C GLN A 58 4.29 -7.91 15.76
N SER A 59 4.30 -7.92 14.43
CA SER A 59 5.55 -7.93 13.64
C SER A 59 6.14 -6.55 13.38
N GLY A 60 5.50 -5.47 13.88
CA GLY A 60 6.03 -4.10 13.82
C GLY A 60 5.81 -3.38 12.50
N TYR A 61 4.99 -3.93 11.59
CA TYR A 61 4.60 -3.21 10.37
C TYR A 61 3.56 -2.12 10.63
N LEU A 62 2.71 -2.34 11.64
CA LEU A 62 1.81 -1.32 12.17
C LEU A 62 2.17 -0.98 13.62
N THR A 63 1.83 0.25 14.04
CA THR A 63 1.97 0.73 15.40
C THR A 63 0.75 1.54 15.78
N ILE A 64 0.53 1.74 17.09
CA ILE A 64 -0.53 2.62 17.57
C ILE A 64 -0.13 4.07 17.28
N THR A 65 -0.98 4.77 16.54
CA THR A 65 -0.85 6.20 16.20
C THR A 65 -1.84 7.09 16.92
N GLY A 66 -2.91 6.50 17.46
CA GLY A 66 -3.93 7.21 18.22
C GLY A 66 -4.76 6.28 19.09
N TYR A 67 -5.49 6.87 20.03
CA TYR A 67 -6.47 6.18 20.88
C TYR A 67 -7.68 7.08 21.08
N ASP A 68 -8.85 6.52 20.86
CA ASP A 68 -10.11 7.20 21.14
C ASP A 68 -10.69 6.67 22.47
N GLU A 69 -10.72 7.53 23.49
CA GLU A 69 -11.22 7.17 24.82
C GLU A 69 -12.73 6.85 24.81
N LEU A 70 -13.48 7.42 23.87
CA LEU A 70 -14.93 7.24 23.82
C LEU A 70 -15.32 5.87 23.29
N SER A 71 -14.66 5.43 22.24
CA SER A 71 -14.89 4.10 21.62
C SER A 71 -14.00 3.01 22.20
N GLY A 72 -12.90 3.35 22.88
CA GLY A 72 -11.89 2.41 23.35
C GLY A 72 -11.04 1.82 22.22
N LEU A 73 -11.03 2.43 21.03
CA LEU A 73 -10.33 1.94 19.87
C LEU A 73 -8.96 2.61 19.69
N TYR A 74 -7.99 1.80 19.31
CA TYR A 74 -6.70 2.24 18.83
C TYR A 74 -6.75 2.49 17.33
N THR A 75 -6.15 3.59 16.88
CA THR A 75 -5.85 3.80 15.47
C THR A 75 -4.44 3.30 15.19
N LEU A 76 -4.29 2.49 14.17
CA LEU A 76 -3.01 1.93 13.72
C LEU A 76 -2.54 2.61 12.45
N GLY A 77 -1.24 2.64 12.27
CA GLY A 77 -0.60 3.13 11.05
C GLY A 77 0.84 2.66 10.98
N PHE A 78 1.52 2.99 9.90
CA PHE A 78 2.94 2.68 9.77
C PHE A 78 3.78 3.45 10.79
N PRO A 79 4.79 2.82 11.42
CA PRO A 79 5.63 3.47 12.42
C PRO A 79 6.48 4.61 11.84
N ASN A 80 6.85 4.51 10.58
CA ASN A 80 7.61 5.51 9.84
C ASN A 80 7.53 5.27 8.32
N LEU A 81 8.03 6.24 7.55
CA LEU A 81 8.01 6.18 6.09
C LEU A 81 8.89 5.04 5.51
N GLU A 82 9.95 4.66 6.19
CA GLU A 82 10.83 3.57 5.73
C GLU A 82 10.09 2.23 5.75
N VAL A 83 9.41 1.91 6.87
CA VAL A 83 8.60 0.70 6.99
C VAL A 83 7.45 0.73 6.00
N LYS A 84 6.74 1.86 5.88
CA LYS A 84 5.67 2.05 4.90
C LYS A 84 6.15 1.76 3.49
N HIS A 85 7.22 2.44 3.07
CA HIS A 85 7.76 2.35 1.71
C HIS A 85 8.24 0.95 1.39
N GLY A 86 9.00 0.35 2.30
CA GLY A 86 9.53 -1.00 2.13
C GLY A 86 8.40 -2.04 2.02
N PHE A 87 7.40 -1.96 2.90
CA PHE A 87 6.30 -2.91 2.90
C PHE A 87 5.40 -2.76 1.67
N LEU A 88 5.00 -1.54 1.32
CA LEU A 88 4.20 -1.28 0.12
C LEU A 88 4.94 -1.68 -1.16
N SER A 89 6.25 -1.41 -1.25
CA SER A 89 7.08 -1.85 -2.38
C SER A 89 7.16 -3.38 -2.47
N TYR A 90 7.22 -4.05 -1.33
CA TYR A 90 7.18 -5.51 -1.29
C TYR A 90 5.83 -6.04 -1.78
N LEU A 91 4.72 -5.50 -1.28
CA LEU A 91 3.38 -5.87 -1.70
C LEU A 91 3.16 -5.64 -3.20
N LEU A 92 3.65 -4.51 -3.74
CA LEU A 92 3.57 -4.24 -5.18
C LEU A 92 4.26 -5.34 -5.99
N ASN A 93 5.44 -5.81 -5.56
CA ASN A 93 6.13 -6.91 -6.22
C ASN A 93 5.42 -8.26 -6.04
N TYR A 94 4.69 -8.43 -4.95
CA TYR A 94 3.93 -9.66 -4.66
C TYR A 94 2.66 -9.79 -5.52
N TYR A 95 1.91 -8.68 -5.64
CA TYR A 95 0.68 -8.63 -6.45
C TYR A 95 0.92 -8.44 -7.95
N THR A 96 2.18 -8.22 -8.35
CA THR A 96 2.53 -7.95 -9.74
C THR A 96 3.73 -8.80 -10.18
N THR A 97 3.90 -8.96 -11.49
CA THR A 97 5.06 -9.66 -12.07
C THR A 97 6.31 -8.76 -12.19
N VAL A 98 6.31 -7.63 -11.52
CA VAL A 98 7.41 -6.66 -11.58
C VAL A 98 8.66 -7.21 -10.90
N ARG A 99 9.80 -7.14 -11.58
CA ARG A 99 11.09 -7.54 -10.99
C ARG A 99 11.43 -6.65 -9.78
N LYS A 100 11.98 -7.25 -8.72
CA LYS A 100 12.47 -6.53 -7.54
C LYS A 100 13.30 -5.30 -7.97
N GLY A 101 12.97 -4.14 -7.40
CA GLY A 101 13.62 -2.86 -7.68
C GLY A 101 13.08 -2.06 -8.88
N SER A 102 12.38 -2.69 -9.82
CA SER A 102 11.80 -1.95 -10.96
C SER A 102 10.56 -1.15 -10.56
N GLY A 103 9.80 -1.59 -9.56
CA GLY A 103 8.62 -0.90 -9.04
C GLY A 103 8.97 0.48 -8.47
N ASN A 104 9.99 0.55 -7.62
CA ASN A 104 10.43 1.81 -7.00
C ASN A 104 10.90 2.84 -8.03
N LEU A 105 11.61 2.39 -9.09
CA LEU A 105 12.01 3.28 -10.18
C LEU A 105 10.79 3.81 -10.93
N LEU A 106 9.81 2.96 -11.21
CA LEU A 106 8.57 3.34 -11.88
C LEU A 106 7.80 4.38 -11.07
N ILE A 107 7.59 4.16 -9.76
CA ILE A 107 6.90 5.12 -8.88
C ILE A 107 7.61 6.48 -8.89
N ARG A 108 8.94 6.49 -8.80
CA ARG A 108 9.73 7.74 -8.87
C ARG A 108 9.55 8.46 -10.20
N GLN A 109 9.54 7.72 -11.32
CA GLN A 109 9.32 8.30 -12.65
C GLN A 109 7.90 8.85 -12.79
N MET A 110 6.89 8.15 -12.29
CA MET A 110 5.51 8.63 -12.22
C MET A 110 5.41 9.93 -11.40
N GLY A 111 6.08 9.98 -10.25
CA GLY A 111 6.16 11.20 -9.44
C GLY A 111 6.85 12.37 -10.17
N VAL A 112 7.88 12.11 -10.96
CA VAL A 112 8.53 13.15 -11.79
C VAL A 112 7.58 13.64 -12.88
N ASP A 113 6.90 12.75 -13.59
CA ASP A 113 5.94 13.12 -14.64
C ASP A 113 4.85 14.05 -14.09
N LEU A 114 4.28 13.74 -12.93
CA LEU A 114 3.27 14.58 -12.29
C LEU A 114 3.83 15.95 -11.86
N ARG A 115 5.01 16.00 -11.23
CA ARG A 115 5.64 17.27 -10.80
C ARG A 115 6.05 18.17 -11.96
N THR A 116 6.34 17.59 -13.10
CA THR A 116 6.71 18.35 -14.31
C THR A 116 5.53 18.67 -15.21
N GLY A 117 4.30 18.45 -14.73
CA GLY A 117 3.08 18.74 -15.48
C GLY A 117 2.89 17.87 -16.73
N GLN A 118 3.33 16.60 -16.68
CA GLN A 118 3.24 15.66 -17.78
C GLN A 118 2.25 14.50 -17.49
N PRO A 119 0.95 14.79 -17.32
CA PRO A 119 -0.04 13.76 -16.97
C PRO A 119 -0.18 12.68 -18.05
N ALA A 120 0.03 13.02 -19.32
CA ALA A 120 -0.01 12.05 -20.41
C ALA A 120 1.14 11.02 -20.29
N SER A 121 2.33 11.42 -19.86
CA SER A 121 3.46 10.52 -19.62
C SER A 121 3.18 9.60 -18.42
N PHE A 122 2.61 10.15 -17.35
CA PHE A 122 2.16 9.40 -16.19
C PHE A 122 1.15 8.30 -16.59
N MET A 123 0.09 8.68 -17.33
CA MET A 123 -0.93 7.72 -17.78
C MET A 123 -0.35 6.63 -18.68
N LYS A 124 0.56 6.99 -19.59
CA LYS A 124 1.25 6.01 -20.45
C LYS A 124 2.11 5.03 -19.65
N ARG A 125 2.75 5.48 -18.55
CA ARG A 125 3.50 4.58 -17.66
C ARG A 125 2.58 3.64 -16.91
N MET A 126 1.43 4.14 -16.41
CA MET A 126 0.40 3.33 -15.77
C MET A 126 -0.12 2.25 -16.72
N GLU A 127 -0.52 2.65 -17.92
CA GLU A 127 -0.95 1.71 -18.97
C GLU A 127 0.12 0.66 -19.27
N SER A 128 1.37 1.09 -19.50
CA SER A 128 2.49 0.18 -19.78
C SER A 128 2.81 -0.75 -18.61
N PHE A 129 2.62 -0.29 -17.38
CA PHE A 129 2.78 -1.12 -16.20
C PHE A 129 1.75 -2.23 -16.16
N PHE A 130 0.48 -1.89 -16.29
CA PHE A 130 -0.61 -2.86 -16.24
C PHE A 130 -0.66 -3.77 -17.47
N ALA A 131 -0.33 -3.27 -18.65
CA ALA A 131 -0.26 -4.09 -19.87
C ALA A 131 0.79 -5.21 -19.83
N LYS A 132 1.84 -5.05 -19.01
CA LYS A 132 2.89 -6.07 -18.82
C LYS A 132 2.52 -7.15 -17.80
N GLN A 133 1.44 -6.95 -17.05
CA GLN A 133 1.00 -7.95 -16.10
C GLN A 133 0.33 -9.11 -16.86
N ASN A 134 0.75 -10.32 -16.56
CA ASN A 134 0.26 -11.52 -17.26
C ASN A 134 -1.05 -11.98 -16.63
N TYR A 135 -2.15 -11.27 -16.96
CA TYR A 135 -3.49 -11.51 -16.42
C TYR A 135 -4.11 -12.88 -16.81
N GLN A 136 -3.43 -13.66 -17.66
CA GLN A 136 -4.01 -14.89 -18.20
C GLN A 136 -3.98 -16.09 -17.26
N ILE A 137 -3.34 -16.01 -16.10
CA ILE A 137 -3.06 -17.17 -15.25
C ILE A 137 -3.71 -17.11 -13.86
N GLN A 138 -4.31 -15.98 -13.45
CA GLN A 138 -4.83 -15.82 -12.08
C GLN A 138 -6.34 -15.64 -12.05
N ALA A 139 -7.00 -16.34 -11.13
CA ALA A 139 -8.46 -16.30 -10.96
C ALA A 139 -9.00 -14.95 -10.45
N ASP A 140 -8.13 -14.08 -9.88
CA ASP A 140 -8.49 -12.81 -9.22
C ASP A 140 -7.82 -11.59 -9.87
N VAL A 141 -7.76 -11.54 -11.19
CA VAL A 141 -7.09 -10.46 -11.96
C VAL A 141 -7.57 -9.06 -11.59
N GLU A 142 -8.87 -8.90 -11.38
CA GLU A 142 -9.46 -7.59 -11.04
C GLU A 142 -9.01 -7.11 -9.67
N LYS A 143 -8.97 -8.00 -8.69
CA LYS A 143 -8.49 -7.69 -7.33
C LYS A 143 -7.01 -7.38 -7.29
N ASP A 144 -6.18 -8.19 -7.94
CA ASP A 144 -4.73 -7.92 -8.01
C ASP A 144 -4.45 -6.57 -8.69
N PHE A 145 -5.27 -6.18 -9.68
CA PHE A 145 -5.21 -4.84 -10.30
C PHE A 145 -5.59 -3.75 -9.30
N GLN A 146 -6.69 -3.90 -8.57
CA GLN A 146 -7.15 -2.94 -7.57
C GLN A 146 -6.11 -2.77 -6.46
N TYR A 147 -5.54 -3.86 -5.95
CA TYR A 147 -4.47 -3.82 -4.95
C TYR A 147 -3.22 -3.13 -5.47
N ALA A 148 -2.75 -3.48 -6.67
CA ALA A 148 -1.59 -2.83 -7.26
C ALA A 148 -1.81 -1.32 -7.47
N MET A 149 -3.00 -0.93 -7.93
CA MET A 149 -3.37 0.48 -8.09
C MET A 149 -3.36 1.20 -6.74
N SER A 150 -3.99 0.63 -5.72
CA SER A 150 -4.05 1.21 -4.36
C SER A 150 -2.65 1.38 -3.77
N ILE A 151 -1.76 0.40 -3.95
CA ILE A 151 -0.38 0.47 -3.48
C ILE A 151 0.40 1.58 -4.21
N ILE A 152 0.26 1.68 -5.55
CA ILE A 152 0.89 2.74 -6.35
C ILE A 152 0.45 4.12 -5.85
N LEU A 153 -0.85 4.30 -5.62
CA LEU A 153 -1.39 5.57 -5.13
C LEU A 153 -0.90 5.91 -3.72
N GLN A 154 -0.80 4.94 -2.82
CA GLN A 154 -0.25 5.15 -1.49
C GLN A 154 1.25 5.52 -1.52
N LEU A 155 2.02 4.91 -2.43
CA LEU A 155 3.44 5.25 -2.63
C LEU A 155 3.60 6.65 -3.26
N LEU A 156 2.71 7.04 -4.17
CA LEU A 156 2.64 8.41 -4.71
C LEU A 156 2.18 9.41 -3.65
N GLY A 157 1.31 9.02 -2.73
CA GLY A 157 0.80 9.85 -1.63
C GLY A 157 1.88 10.38 -0.67
N GLU A 158 3.11 9.87 -0.75
CA GLU A 158 4.27 10.46 -0.06
C GLU A 158 4.75 11.78 -0.68
N TYR A 159 4.42 12.00 -1.95
CA TYR A 159 4.85 13.16 -2.74
C TYR A 159 3.71 14.06 -3.18
N PHE A 160 2.48 13.54 -3.12
CA PHE A 160 1.26 14.18 -3.62
C PHE A 160 0.13 13.92 -2.65
N THR A 161 -0.83 14.84 -2.58
CA THR A 161 -2.10 14.56 -1.90
C THR A 161 -2.96 13.72 -2.84
N VAL A 162 -3.18 12.46 -2.49
CA VAL A 162 -4.06 11.55 -3.21
C VAL A 162 -5.39 11.47 -2.46
N ARG A 163 -6.47 11.86 -3.13
CA ARG A 163 -7.85 11.73 -2.62
C ARG A 163 -8.58 10.71 -3.47
N THR A 164 -9.16 9.73 -2.83
CA THR A 164 -10.12 8.81 -3.44
C THR A 164 -11.48 9.16 -2.88
N GLU A 165 -12.43 9.47 -3.74
CA GLU A 165 -13.80 9.60 -3.28
C GLU A 165 -14.31 8.20 -2.91
N ALA A 166 -14.95 8.09 -1.75
CA ALA A 166 -15.53 6.84 -1.31
C ALA A 166 -16.53 6.35 -2.37
N PRO A 167 -16.63 5.03 -2.61
CA PRO A 167 -17.58 4.51 -3.58
C PRO A 167 -18.98 4.97 -3.19
N ASP A 168 -19.56 5.83 -4.01
CA ASP A 168 -20.98 6.06 -3.99
C ASP A 168 -21.65 4.79 -4.53
N SER A 169 -22.88 4.54 -4.12
CA SER A 169 -23.70 3.38 -4.53
C SER A 169 -23.82 3.18 -6.06
N SER A 170 -23.24 4.08 -6.86
CA SER A 170 -23.15 4.08 -8.32
C SER A 170 -21.85 3.52 -8.90
N GLY A 171 -20.85 3.13 -8.07
CA GLY A 171 -19.64 2.44 -8.53
C GLY A 171 -18.57 3.30 -9.22
N ARG A 172 -18.60 4.64 -9.09
CA ARG A 172 -17.54 5.53 -9.56
C ARG A 172 -16.60 5.91 -8.42
N THR A 173 -15.34 5.51 -8.54
CA THR A 173 -14.29 6.01 -7.69
C THR A 173 -13.49 7.01 -8.50
N ASP A 174 -13.66 8.30 -8.23
CA ASP A 174 -12.81 9.35 -8.80
C ASP A 174 -11.56 9.48 -7.94
N ILE A 175 -10.40 9.54 -8.58
CA ILE A 175 -9.10 9.68 -7.92
C ILE A 175 -8.54 11.03 -8.30
N THR A 176 -8.26 11.86 -7.28
CA THR A 176 -7.62 13.16 -7.45
C THR A 176 -6.19 13.10 -6.90
N ILE A 177 -5.24 13.50 -7.71
CA ILE A 177 -3.82 13.62 -7.33
C ILE A 177 -3.44 15.09 -7.39
N GLU A 178 -3.21 15.70 -6.23
CA GLU A 178 -2.83 17.11 -6.09
C GLU A 178 -1.33 17.21 -5.83
N ALA A 179 -0.61 17.99 -6.64
CA ALA A 179 0.77 18.33 -6.34
C ALA A 179 0.81 19.32 -5.17
N PRO A 180 1.79 19.23 -4.24
CA PRO A 180 1.99 20.26 -3.25
C PRO A 180 2.31 21.59 -3.97
N GLU A 181 1.58 22.65 -3.60
CA GLU A 181 1.93 23.99 -4.04
C GLU A 181 3.27 24.36 -3.41
N TYR A 182 4.31 24.46 -4.23
CA TYR A 182 5.57 25.08 -3.81
C TYR A 182 5.36 26.60 -3.82
N ILE A 183 5.32 27.19 -2.63
CA ILE A 183 5.43 28.63 -2.42
C ILE A 183 6.89 29.06 -2.55
#